data_f992550835a67bf0cdeb8aff091ec4cd
#
_entry.id   f992550835a67bf0cdeb8aff091ec4cd
#
_cell.length_a   1.000
_cell.length_b   1.000
_cell.length_c   1.000
_cell.angle_alpha   90.00
_cell.angle_beta   90.00
_cell.angle_gamma   90.00
#
_symmetry.space_group_name_H-M   'P 1'
#
loop_
_entity.id
_entity.type
_entity.pdbx_description
1 polymer ?
#
loop_
_entity_poly.entity_id
_entity_poly.type
_entity_poly.pdbx_seq_one_letter_code
_entity_poly.pdbx_strand_id
1 'polypeptide(L)'
;MKVVLFCGGAGMRLRGHIDDVPKPMAHIGTRPILWHLMKFYAHFGHKDFILCLGYKGHVIKDYFLHYDESVSNDFVWSQGGRKIDFINRDIDDWTITFVETGVNANIAERLKAVEPHLQNEEIFLANYSDCLADLKLPMMIDEFRKSNAVGSLLLVQPTASFDIVKLSSEGKVNQVSALSQSDIWINGGFFVFRNDIFRYINPGDELVRQPFQRLIERGALLGHKCTGFWQCMDTFKDKQCLEELNHGTAPWKVWNHTSAVPTESGKIRACA
;
A
#
# COMPACT_ATOMS: atom_id res chain seq x y z
N MET A 1 1.71 14.97 -6.10
CA MET A 1 0.41 14.28 -6.23
C MET A 1 -0.04 13.84 -4.85
N LYS A 2 -1.33 13.92 -4.57
CA LYS A 2 -1.94 13.39 -3.34
C LYS A 2 -1.99 11.87 -3.35
N VAL A 3 -1.95 11.28 -2.17
CA VAL A 3 -2.00 9.82 -1.96
C VAL A 3 -3.20 9.48 -1.10
N VAL A 4 -4.16 8.75 -1.65
CA VAL A 4 -5.34 8.25 -0.93
C VAL A 4 -5.03 6.88 -0.33
N LEU A 5 -5.19 6.74 1.00
CA LEU A 5 -4.93 5.50 1.72
C LEU A 5 -6.23 4.95 2.34
N PHE A 6 -6.62 3.73 1.94
CA PHE A 6 -7.87 3.11 2.40
C PHE A 6 -7.66 2.41 3.75
N CYS A 7 -7.83 3.15 4.85
CA CYS A 7 -7.54 2.71 6.21
C CYS A 7 -8.76 2.16 6.99
N GLY A 8 -9.92 2.08 6.36
CA GLY A 8 -11.19 1.85 7.08
C GLY A 8 -11.65 0.40 7.23
N GLY A 9 -10.89 -0.58 6.75
CA GLY A 9 -11.26 -1.99 6.81
C GLY A 9 -11.29 -2.57 8.23
N ALA A 10 -12.21 -3.50 8.50
CA ALA A 10 -12.39 -4.11 9.82
C ALA A 10 -11.27 -5.09 10.24
N GLY A 11 -10.36 -5.48 9.32
CA GLY A 11 -9.17 -6.29 9.62
C GLY A 11 -9.42 -7.64 10.31
N MET A 12 -10.57 -8.29 10.06
CA MET A 12 -11.06 -9.44 10.84
C MET A 12 -10.11 -10.66 10.90
N ARG A 13 -9.25 -10.85 9.90
CA ARG A 13 -8.33 -12.00 9.82
C ARG A 13 -7.17 -11.93 10.81
N LEU A 14 -6.85 -10.74 11.32
CA LEU A 14 -5.78 -10.51 12.29
C LEU A 14 -6.30 -10.39 13.73
N ARG A 15 -7.63 -10.40 13.93
CA ARG A 15 -8.21 -10.30 15.27
C ARG A 15 -7.82 -11.49 16.14
N GLY A 16 -7.41 -11.20 17.38
CA GLY A 16 -6.98 -12.20 18.38
C GLY A 16 -5.48 -12.52 18.38
N HIS A 17 -4.71 -12.00 17.40
CA HIS A 17 -3.25 -12.20 17.32
C HIS A 17 -2.46 -10.88 17.32
N ILE A 18 -3.13 -9.75 17.20
CA ILE A 18 -2.54 -8.40 17.27
C ILE A 18 -3.33 -7.63 18.33
N ASP A 19 -2.65 -6.71 19.01
CA ASP A 19 -3.31 -5.71 19.86
C ASP A 19 -4.55 -5.17 19.17
N ASP A 20 -5.57 -4.81 19.95
CA ASP A 20 -6.89 -4.38 19.47
C ASP A 20 -6.84 -3.04 18.66
N VAL A 21 -5.97 -3.01 17.63
CA VAL A 21 -5.74 -1.90 16.72
C VAL A 21 -6.26 -2.20 15.30
N PRO A 22 -6.63 -1.19 14.50
CA PRO A 22 -6.97 -1.41 13.09
C PRO A 22 -5.72 -1.86 12.31
N LYS A 23 -5.91 -2.70 11.28
CA LYS A 23 -4.84 -3.30 10.48
C LYS A 23 -3.73 -2.34 10.04
N PRO A 24 -4.02 -1.10 9.56
CA PRO A 24 -2.99 -0.13 9.20
C PRO A 24 -2.09 0.30 10.37
N MET A 25 -2.54 0.10 11.62
CA MET A 25 -1.80 0.44 12.83
C MET A 25 -1.04 -0.75 13.44
N ALA A 26 -1.08 -1.92 12.81
CA ALA A 26 -0.24 -3.03 13.24
C ALA A 26 1.24 -2.69 12.98
N HIS A 27 2.06 -2.82 14.04
CA HIS A 27 3.48 -2.47 13.98
C HIS A 27 4.29 -3.49 13.20
N ILE A 28 5.30 -2.97 12.51
CA ILE A 28 6.45 -3.69 11.94
C ILE A 28 7.69 -2.99 12.51
N GLY A 29 8.35 -3.64 13.46
CA GLY A 29 9.34 -2.97 14.30
C GLY A 29 8.69 -1.90 15.16
N THR A 30 9.26 -0.70 15.17
CA THR A 30 8.82 0.42 16.04
C THR A 30 7.68 1.25 15.45
N ARG A 31 7.31 1.06 14.19
CA ARG A 31 6.32 1.89 13.48
C ARG A 31 5.21 1.05 12.85
N PRO A 32 3.96 1.57 12.75
CA PRO A 32 2.87 0.85 12.09
C PRO A 32 3.10 0.71 10.57
N ILE A 33 2.51 -0.32 9.94
CA ILE A 33 2.62 -0.55 8.49
C ILE A 33 2.19 0.68 7.68
N LEU A 34 1.20 1.41 8.13
CA LEU A 34 0.75 2.67 7.53
C LEU A 34 1.89 3.70 7.43
N TRP A 35 2.68 3.85 8.49
CA TRP A 35 3.83 4.76 8.49
C TRP A 35 4.88 4.34 7.45
N HIS A 36 5.21 3.04 7.37
CA HIS A 36 6.15 2.53 6.37
C HIS A 36 5.68 2.82 4.95
N LEU A 37 4.40 2.64 4.68
CA LEU A 37 3.80 2.92 3.39
C LEU A 37 3.83 4.42 3.07
N MET A 38 3.47 5.28 4.03
CA MET A 38 3.53 6.74 3.85
C MET A 38 4.97 7.22 3.63
N LYS A 39 5.96 6.66 4.36
CA LYS A 39 7.38 6.93 4.18
C LYS A 39 7.88 6.52 2.80
N PHE A 40 7.39 5.39 2.26
CA PHE A 40 7.66 4.98 0.88
C PHE A 40 7.19 6.03 -0.13
N TYR A 41 5.96 6.53 -0.03
CA TYR A 41 5.45 7.57 -0.92
C TYR A 41 6.20 8.90 -0.74
N ALA A 42 6.49 9.29 0.51
CA ALA A 42 7.23 10.50 0.84
C ALA A 42 8.65 10.51 0.26
N HIS A 43 9.33 9.35 0.21
CA HIS A 43 10.64 9.18 -0.43
C HIS A 43 10.62 9.61 -1.91
N PHE A 44 9.51 9.36 -2.62
CA PHE A 44 9.32 9.79 -4.01
C PHE A 44 8.69 11.20 -4.15
N GLY A 45 8.63 11.97 -3.06
CA GLY A 45 8.12 13.35 -3.05
C GLY A 45 6.60 13.48 -2.94
N HIS A 46 5.87 12.39 -2.62
CA HIS A 46 4.42 12.39 -2.43
C HIS A 46 4.10 12.43 -0.94
N LYS A 47 3.93 13.64 -0.38
CA LYS A 47 3.83 13.95 1.05
C LYS A 47 2.47 14.52 1.46
N ASP A 48 1.50 14.54 0.57
CA ASP A 48 0.12 14.99 0.82
C ASP A 48 -0.79 13.74 0.81
N PHE A 49 -1.25 13.36 1.99
CA PHE A 49 -1.97 12.11 2.24
C PHE A 49 -3.43 12.39 2.58
N ILE A 50 -4.34 11.55 2.06
CA ILE A 50 -5.76 11.52 2.45
C ILE A 50 -6.04 10.13 3.02
N LEU A 51 -6.30 10.05 4.31
CA LEU A 51 -6.61 8.81 5.01
C LEU A 51 -8.12 8.59 5.06
N CYS A 52 -8.61 7.57 4.34
CA CYS A 52 -10.00 7.14 4.36
C CYS A 52 -10.26 6.31 5.62
N LEU A 53 -10.84 6.90 6.65
CA LEU A 53 -11.06 6.27 7.94
C LEU A 53 -12.39 5.50 8.00
N GLY A 54 -12.44 4.53 8.91
CA GLY A 54 -13.61 3.71 9.19
C GLY A 54 -13.46 3.03 10.54
N TYR A 55 -13.38 1.69 10.57
CA TYR A 55 -13.22 0.95 11.82
C TYR A 55 -12.01 1.44 12.62
N LYS A 56 -12.26 1.86 13.87
CA LYS A 56 -11.24 2.40 14.79
C LYS A 56 -10.39 3.54 14.20
N GLY A 57 -10.96 4.39 13.35
CA GLY A 57 -10.28 5.53 12.76
C GLY A 57 -9.65 6.49 13.78
N HIS A 58 -10.24 6.57 15.01
CA HIS A 58 -9.68 7.36 16.11
C HIS A 58 -8.26 6.92 16.50
N VAL A 59 -7.92 5.61 16.44
CA VAL A 59 -6.57 5.10 16.75
C VAL A 59 -5.54 5.65 15.76
N ILE A 60 -5.92 5.78 14.49
CA ILE A 60 -5.04 6.37 13.46
C ILE A 60 -4.85 7.87 13.71
N LYS A 61 -5.95 8.61 14.04
CA LYS A 61 -5.86 10.02 14.39
C LYS A 61 -4.98 10.25 15.61
N ASP A 62 -5.20 9.46 16.66
CA ASP A 62 -4.47 9.54 17.92
C ASP A 62 -2.96 9.33 17.72
N TYR A 63 -2.56 8.36 16.89
CA TYR A 63 -1.17 8.12 16.55
C TYR A 63 -0.49 9.36 15.95
N PHE A 64 -1.12 10.06 15.02
CA PHE A 64 -0.53 11.24 14.39
C PHE A 64 -0.63 12.49 15.28
N LEU A 65 -1.70 12.64 16.08
CA LEU A 65 -1.82 13.73 17.03
C LEU A 65 -0.78 13.66 18.16
N HIS A 66 -0.33 12.45 18.53
CA HIS A 66 0.69 12.20 19.54
C HIS A 66 1.96 11.62 18.94
N TYR A 67 2.28 11.99 17.67
CA TYR A 67 3.44 11.43 16.99
C TYR A 67 4.73 11.77 17.73
N ASP A 68 5.50 10.75 18.08
CA ASP A 68 6.77 10.88 18.77
C ASP A 68 7.94 10.61 17.81
N GLU A 69 8.66 11.66 17.44
CA GLU A 69 9.86 11.57 16.59
C GLU A 69 10.98 10.75 17.24
N SER A 70 11.06 10.71 18.58
CA SER A 70 12.14 10.01 19.30
C SER A 70 12.11 8.50 19.12
N VAL A 71 10.97 7.93 18.67
CA VAL A 71 10.81 6.49 18.48
C VAL A 71 11.64 5.95 17.30
N SER A 72 11.91 6.78 16.28
CA SER A 72 12.58 6.35 15.03
C SER A 72 13.74 7.24 14.61
N ASN A 73 14.00 8.34 15.32
CA ASN A 73 15.03 9.31 14.94
C ASN A 73 16.06 9.52 16.03
N ASP A 74 17.30 9.78 15.65
CA ASP A 74 18.35 10.17 16.56
C ASP A 74 18.14 11.60 17.04
N PHE A 75 18.45 11.85 18.32
CA PHE A 75 18.34 13.17 18.92
C PHE A 75 19.40 13.43 19.99
N VAL A 76 19.66 14.69 20.23
CA VAL A 76 20.51 15.15 21.32
C VAL A 76 19.65 15.56 22.51
N TRP A 77 19.84 14.89 23.64
CA TRP A 77 19.24 15.24 24.92
C TRP A 77 20.22 16.13 25.73
N SER A 78 19.80 17.33 26.08
CA SER A 78 20.64 18.26 26.81
C SER A 78 19.89 19.04 27.90
N GLN A 79 20.63 19.74 28.75
CA GLN A 79 20.12 20.57 29.84
C GLN A 79 19.15 19.82 30.79
N GLY A 80 19.45 18.52 31.08
CA GLY A 80 18.59 17.70 31.95
C GLY A 80 17.19 17.45 31.35
N GLY A 81 17.09 17.35 30.04
CA GLY A 81 15.84 17.08 29.32
C GLY A 81 15.01 18.31 28.93
N ARG A 82 15.51 19.50 29.25
CA ARG A 82 14.83 20.74 28.86
C ARG A 82 14.95 21.08 27.38
N LYS A 83 15.95 20.46 26.69
CA LYS A 83 16.19 20.66 25.28
C LYS A 83 16.40 19.32 24.59
N ILE A 84 15.62 19.07 23.54
CA ILE A 84 15.73 17.93 22.65
C ILE A 84 15.92 18.48 21.23
N ASP A 85 17.05 18.16 20.60
CA ASP A 85 17.35 18.53 19.22
C ASP A 85 17.36 17.26 18.36
N PHE A 86 16.37 17.06 17.50
CA PHE A 86 16.33 15.95 16.56
C PHE A 86 17.34 16.16 15.43
N ILE A 87 18.14 15.11 15.14
CA ILE A 87 19.10 15.09 14.05
C ILE A 87 18.37 14.92 12.71
N ASN A 88 17.35 14.07 12.72
CA ASN A 88 16.46 13.84 11.58
C ASN A 88 15.01 13.88 12.04
N ARG A 89 14.08 14.16 11.12
CA ARG A 89 12.65 14.12 11.36
C ARG A 89 11.94 13.37 10.24
N ASP A 90 10.85 12.70 10.57
CA ASP A 90 10.19 11.79 9.65
C ASP A 90 9.05 12.43 8.87
N ILE A 91 8.22 13.22 9.57
CA ILE A 91 6.91 13.64 9.06
C ILE A 91 6.69 15.16 9.07
N ASP A 92 7.69 15.97 9.36
CA ASP A 92 7.58 17.44 9.49
C ASP A 92 6.96 18.11 8.26
N ASP A 93 7.19 17.57 7.08
CA ASP A 93 6.74 18.12 5.80
C ASP A 93 5.57 17.34 5.19
N TRP A 94 4.90 16.49 5.99
CA TRP A 94 3.70 15.78 5.54
C TRP A 94 2.44 16.59 5.79
N THR A 95 1.54 16.57 4.83
CA THR A 95 0.17 17.06 5.00
C THR A 95 -0.74 15.84 5.06
N ILE A 96 -1.55 15.73 6.12
CA ILE A 96 -2.43 14.57 6.31
C ILE A 96 -3.87 15.04 6.49
N THR A 97 -4.75 14.64 5.58
CA THR A 97 -6.19 14.87 5.67
C THR A 97 -6.86 13.58 6.16
N PHE A 98 -7.58 13.67 7.28
CA PHE A 98 -8.33 12.57 7.86
C PHE A 98 -9.80 12.69 7.46
N VAL A 99 -10.32 11.69 6.72
CA VAL A 99 -11.71 11.70 6.23
C VAL A 99 -12.46 10.50 6.77
N GLU A 100 -13.54 10.73 7.52
CA GLU A 100 -14.46 9.69 7.96
C GLU A 100 -15.31 9.21 6.78
N THR A 101 -14.98 8.04 6.25
CA THR A 101 -15.67 7.47 5.08
C THR A 101 -16.73 6.43 5.44
N GLY A 102 -16.86 6.12 6.73
CA GLY A 102 -17.83 5.14 7.24
C GLY A 102 -17.24 3.75 7.47
N VAL A 103 -17.74 3.06 8.51
CA VAL A 103 -17.22 1.74 8.92
C VAL A 103 -17.53 0.66 7.88
N ASN A 104 -18.71 0.73 7.26
CA ASN A 104 -19.21 -0.26 6.31
C ASN A 104 -18.95 0.11 4.84
N ALA A 105 -18.35 1.27 4.57
CA ALA A 105 -18.06 1.70 3.21
C ALA A 105 -17.06 0.74 2.54
N ASN A 106 -17.32 0.37 1.30
CA ASN A 106 -16.38 -0.36 0.45
C ASN A 106 -15.33 0.58 -0.15
N ILE A 107 -14.38 0.06 -0.95
CA ILE A 107 -13.27 0.85 -1.49
C ILE A 107 -13.74 1.93 -2.46
N ALA A 108 -14.73 1.65 -3.31
CA ALA A 108 -15.27 2.66 -4.25
C ALA A 108 -15.99 3.78 -3.50
N GLU A 109 -16.77 3.45 -2.49
CA GLU A 109 -17.47 4.42 -1.64
C GLU A 109 -16.47 5.32 -0.88
N ARG A 110 -15.38 4.74 -0.34
CA ARG A 110 -14.30 5.51 0.30
C ARG A 110 -13.62 6.45 -0.68
N LEU A 111 -13.31 5.96 -1.88
CA LEU A 111 -12.71 6.79 -2.92
C LEU A 111 -13.66 7.94 -3.32
N LYS A 112 -14.94 7.65 -3.48
CA LYS A 112 -15.97 8.66 -3.81
C LYS A 112 -16.14 9.70 -2.70
N ALA A 113 -16.05 9.31 -1.43
CA ALA A 113 -16.14 10.22 -0.29
C ALA A 113 -14.99 11.25 -0.24
N VAL A 114 -13.82 10.94 -0.80
CA VAL A 114 -12.66 11.84 -0.83
C VAL A 114 -12.53 12.64 -2.13
N GLU A 115 -13.42 12.46 -3.11
CA GLU A 115 -13.45 13.23 -4.37
C GLU A 115 -13.34 14.75 -4.15
N PRO A 116 -14.04 15.40 -3.16
CA PRO A 116 -13.92 16.84 -2.93
C PRO A 116 -12.50 17.30 -2.59
N HIS A 117 -11.67 16.43 -2.01
CA HIS A 117 -10.27 16.73 -1.67
C HIS A 117 -9.30 16.55 -2.85
N LEU A 118 -9.78 16.02 -3.98
CA LEU A 118 -9.00 15.71 -5.18
C LEU A 118 -9.36 16.57 -6.41
N GLN A 119 -10.27 17.54 -6.28
CA GLN A 119 -10.78 18.33 -7.41
C GLN A 119 -9.69 19.06 -8.21
N ASN A 120 -8.57 19.41 -7.57
CA ASN A 120 -7.44 20.10 -8.21
C ASN A 120 -6.31 19.15 -8.66
N GLU A 121 -6.49 17.84 -8.50
CA GLU A 121 -5.50 16.84 -8.91
C GLU A 121 -5.90 16.25 -10.27
N GLU A 122 -5.07 16.43 -11.29
CA GLU A 122 -5.25 15.71 -12.56
C GLU A 122 -5.02 14.21 -12.37
N ILE A 123 -3.97 13.87 -11.62
CA ILE A 123 -3.54 12.51 -11.31
C ILE A 123 -3.30 12.41 -9.80
N PHE A 124 -3.75 11.34 -9.19
CA PHE A 124 -3.49 11.02 -7.80
C PHE A 124 -3.14 9.53 -7.63
N LEU A 125 -2.56 9.21 -6.47
CA LEU A 125 -2.17 7.86 -6.09
C LEU A 125 -3.17 7.29 -5.08
N ALA A 126 -3.35 5.97 -5.07
CA ALA A 126 -4.17 5.31 -4.05
C ALA A 126 -3.55 3.97 -3.62
N ASN A 127 -3.87 3.51 -2.39
CA ASN A 127 -3.35 2.25 -1.85
C ASN A 127 -4.26 1.66 -0.76
N TYR A 128 -4.23 0.33 -0.61
CA TYR A 128 -5.00 -0.40 0.42
C TYR A 128 -4.48 -0.25 1.86
N SER A 129 -3.35 0.43 2.07
CA SER A 129 -2.74 0.71 3.38
C SER A 129 -2.20 -0.49 4.17
N ASP A 130 -2.10 -1.66 3.58
CA ASP A 130 -1.70 -2.91 4.24
C ASP A 130 -0.68 -3.74 3.46
N CYS A 131 -0.05 -3.17 2.45
CA CYS A 131 0.98 -3.81 1.63
C CYS A 131 2.22 -2.92 1.47
N LEU A 132 3.38 -3.56 1.42
CA LEU A 132 4.69 -2.93 1.22
C LEU A 132 5.35 -3.50 -0.03
N ALA A 133 6.13 -2.67 -0.73
CA ALA A 133 6.81 -3.05 -1.96
C ALA A 133 8.12 -2.26 -2.15
N ASP A 134 9.03 -2.79 -2.96
CA ASP A 134 10.20 -2.08 -3.49
C ASP A 134 9.93 -1.43 -4.87
N LEU A 135 8.65 -1.20 -5.16
CA LEU A 135 8.18 -0.65 -6.43
C LEU A 135 8.95 0.61 -6.82
N LYS A 136 9.43 0.65 -8.05
CA LYS A 136 9.96 1.86 -8.68
C LYS A 136 8.80 2.78 -9.10
N LEU A 137 8.16 3.41 -8.11
CA LEU A 137 6.94 4.21 -8.29
C LEU A 137 7.03 5.26 -9.42
N PRO A 138 8.15 5.98 -9.64
CA PRO A 138 8.27 6.92 -10.75
C PRO A 138 8.07 6.25 -12.12
N MET A 139 8.52 5.01 -12.32
CA MET A 139 8.34 4.30 -13.59
C MET A 139 6.84 4.01 -13.85
N MET A 140 6.12 3.53 -12.84
CA MET A 140 4.67 3.28 -12.95
C MET A 140 3.91 4.57 -13.28
N ILE A 141 4.27 5.68 -12.65
CA ILE A 141 3.67 6.99 -12.90
C ILE A 141 3.98 7.49 -14.32
N ASP A 142 5.22 7.34 -14.78
CA ASP A 142 5.64 7.81 -16.11
C ASP A 142 5.00 6.99 -17.23
N GLU A 143 4.86 5.67 -17.08
CA GLU A 143 4.12 4.82 -18.01
C GLU A 143 2.65 5.24 -18.06
N PHE A 144 2.04 5.48 -16.90
CA PHE A 144 0.65 5.94 -16.82
C PHE A 144 0.45 7.31 -17.51
N ARG A 145 1.34 8.28 -17.25
CA ARG A 145 1.27 9.62 -17.85
C ARG A 145 1.34 9.60 -19.37
N LYS A 146 2.14 8.70 -19.93
CA LYS A 146 2.30 8.52 -21.39
C LYS A 146 1.10 7.85 -22.06
N SER A 147 0.16 7.32 -21.29
CA SER A 147 -1.03 6.63 -21.75
C SER A 147 -2.28 7.52 -21.69
N ASN A 148 -3.35 7.09 -22.35
CA ASN A 148 -4.68 7.66 -22.21
C ASN A 148 -5.53 6.93 -21.15
N ALA A 149 -4.91 6.06 -20.31
CA ALA A 149 -5.64 5.31 -19.32
C ALA A 149 -6.19 6.22 -18.21
N VAL A 150 -7.30 5.81 -17.61
CA VAL A 150 -7.94 6.47 -16.46
C VAL A 150 -7.44 5.87 -15.15
N GLY A 151 -7.03 4.60 -15.18
CA GLY A 151 -6.47 3.90 -14.02
C GLY A 151 -5.28 3.02 -14.39
N SER A 152 -4.37 2.85 -13.44
CA SER A 152 -3.31 1.84 -13.45
C SER A 152 -3.25 1.14 -12.11
N LEU A 153 -2.96 -0.15 -12.12
CA LEU A 153 -2.77 -0.94 -10.90
C LEU A 153 -1.46 -1.72 -10.95
N LEU A 154 -0.85 -1.89 -9.78
CA LEU A 154 0.31 -2.76 -9.61
C LEU A 154 -0.13 -4.22 -9.77
N LEU A 155 0.57 -4.95 -10.61
CA LEU A 155 0.43 -6.39 -10.81
C LEU A 155 1.62 -7.10 -10.18
N VAL A 156 1.35 -8.07 -9.32
CA VAL A 156 2.36 -8.88 -8.65
C VAL A 156 2.07 -10.36 -8.84
N GLN A 157 3.09 -11.19 -8.82
CA GLN A 157 2.89 -12.64 -8.80
C GLN A 157 2.49 -13.09 -7.39
N PRO A 158 1.54 -14.04 -7.27
CA PRO A 158 1.16 -14.58 -5.97
C PRO A 158 2.37 -15.21 -5.26
N THR A 159 2.54 -14.91 -3.97
CA THR A 159 3.61 -15.47 -3.12
C THR A 159 3.19 -16.74 -2.38
N ALA A 160 1.91 -17.12 -2.49
CA ALA A 160 1.37 -18.29 -1.81
C ALA A 160 1.99 -19.60 -2.32
N SER A 161 2.27 -20.52 -1.39
CA SER A 161 2.88 -21.85 -1.64
C SER A 161 1.84 -22.88 -2.15
N PHE A 162 0.90 -22.46 -3.02
CA PHE A 162 -0.06 -23.37 -3.64
C PHE A 162 0.43 -23.83 -4.99
N ASP A 163 0.00 -25.05 -5.39
CA ASP A 163 0.17 -25.58 -6.73
C ASP A 163 -1.11 -25.43 -7.54
N ILE A 164 -0.94 -25.04 -8.81
CA ILE A 164 -2.02 -25.01 -9.79
C ILE A 164 -2.13 -26.43 -10.37
N VAL A 165 -3.33 -26.99 -10.35
CA VAL A 165 -3.66 -28.27 -10.96
C VAL A 165 -4.57 -28.04 -12.16
N LYS A 166 -4.13 -28.41 -13.36
CA LYS A 166 -4.97 -28.40 -14.58
C LYS A 166 -5.57 -29.77 -14.79
N LEU A 167 -6.88 -29.79 -15.03
CA LEU A 167 -7.64 -31.02 -15.29
C LEU A 167 -8.09 -31.07 -16.74
N SER A 168 -8.21 -32.30 -17.28
CA SER A 168 -8.98 -32.57 -18.51
C SER A 168 -10.47 -32.49 -18.24
N SER A 169 -11.28 -32.50 -19.32
CA SER A 169 -12.75 -32.61 -19.22
C SER A 169 -13.23 -33.90 -18.51
N GLU A 170 -12.38 -34.94 -18.47
CA GLU A 170 -12.64 -36.21 -17.81
C GLU A 170 -12.16 -36.26 -16.35
N GLY A 171 -11.65 -35.14 -15.80
CA GLY A 171 -11.16 -35.08 -14.43
C GLY A 171 -9.74 -35.62 -14.22
N LYS A 172 -9.00 -35.96 -15.29
CA LYS A 172 -7.60 -36.41 -15.19
C LYS A 172 -6.68 -35.20 -14.99
N VAL A 173 -5.69 -35.31 -14.10
CA VAL A 173 -4.67 -34.28 -13.90
C VAL A 173 -3.74 -34.24 -15.09
N ASN A 174 -3.66 -33.07 -15.76
CA ASN A 174 -2.79 -32.88 -16.93
C ASN A 174 -1.49 -32.14 -16.56
N GLN A 175 -1.53 -31.32 -15.51
CA GLN A 175 -0.38 -30.51 -15.09
C GLN A 175 -0.48 -30.18 -13.61
N VAL A 176 0.67 -30.16 -12.93
CA VAL A 176 0.86 -29.53 -11.62
C VAL A 176 2.02 -28.57 -11.73
N SER A 177 1.85 -27.31 -11.30
CA SER A 177 2.89 -26.28 -11.34
C SER A 177 2.72 -25.30 -10.17
N ALA A 178 3.83 -24.81 -9.64
CA ALA A 178 3.78 -23.83 -8.57
C ALA A 178 3.06 -22.56 -9.03
N LEU A 179 2.17 -22.02 -8.19
CA LEU A 179 1.44 -20.78 -8.45
C LEU A 179 2.39 -19.61 -8.75
N SER A 180 3.52 -19.54 -8.03
CA SER A 180 4.56 -18.51 -8.20
C SER A 180 5.31 -18.57 -9.56
N GLN A 181 5.15 -19.66 -10.33
CA GLN A 181 5.74 -19.84 -11.66
C GLN A 181 4.72 -19.71 -12.78
N SER A 182 3.48 -19.37 -12.44
CA SER A 182 2.40 -19.20 -13.42
C SER A 182 2.35 -17.77 -14.00
N ASP A 183 1.66 -17.61 -15.12
CA ASP A 183 1.34 -16.28 -15.68
C ASP A 183 0.16 -15.60 -14.98
N ILE A 184 -0.15 -16.02 -13.74
CA ILE A 184 -1.21 -15.39 -12.95
C ILE A 184 -0.64 -14.16 -12.26
N TRP A 185 -1.33 -13.04 -12.46
CA TRP A 185 -1.02 -11.78 -11.81
C TRP A 185 -2.19 -11.37 -10.91
N ILE A 186 -1.87 -10.85 -9.74
CA ILE A 186 -2.86 -10.35 -8.79
C ILE A 186 -2.70 -8.85 -8.58
N ASN A 187 -3.76 -8.20 -8.11
CA ASN A 187 -3.76 -6.80 -7.74
C ASN A 187 -2.88 -6.56 -6.51
N GLY A 188 -1.80 -5.80 -6.67
CA GLY A 188 -0.84 -5.46 -5.61
C GLY A 188 -1.24 -4.28 -4.73
N GLY A 189 -2.41 -3.68 -4.96
CA GLY A 189 -2.97 -2.64 -4.08
C GLY A 189 -2.38 -1.24 -4.22
N PHE A 190 -1.49 -1.00 -5.18
CA PHE A 190 -0.99 0.32 -5.55
C PHE A 190 -1.68 0.78 -6.83
N PHE A 191 -2.20 1.99 -6.83
CA PHE A 191 -2.97 2.54 -7.94
C PHE A 191 -2.49 3.93 -8.34
N VAL A 192 -2.61 4.24 -9.62
CA VAL A 192 -2.51 5.60 -10.18
C VAL A 192 -3.81 5.88 -10.92
N PHE A 193 -4.48 6.97 -10.61
CA PHE A 193 -5.75 7.35 -11.22
C PHE A 193 -5.70 8.76 -11.78
N ARG A 194 -6.36 8.98 -12.95
CA ARG A 194 -6.83 10.31 -13.33
C ARG A 194 -8.10 10.65 -12.55
N ASN A 195 -8.36 11.93 -12.36
CA ASN A 195 -9.58 12.41 -11.70
C ASN A 195 -10.85 11.87 -12.38
N ASP A 196 -10.79 11.60 -13.67
CA ASP A 196 -11.88 10.99 -14.44
C ASP A 196 -12.38 9.65 -13.92
N ILE A 197 -11.65 8.97 -13.02
CA ILE A 197 -12.09 7.71 -12.38
C ILE A 197 -13.45 7.87 -11.71
N PHE A 198 -13.76 9.05 -11.14
CA PHE A 198 -15.01 9.32 -10.47
C PHE A 198 -16.25 9.24 -11.36
N ARG A 199 -16.09 9.38 -12.70
CA ARG A 199 -17.16 9.19 -13.70
C ARG A 199 -17.50 7.71 -13.92
N TYR A 200 -16.65 6.80 -13.46
CA TYR A 200 -16.82 5.35 -13.62
C TYR A 200 -17.32 4.67 -12.34
N ILE A 201 -17.51 5.43 -11.24
CA ILE A 201 -17.99 4.92 -9.96
C ILE A 201 -19.45 5.30 -9.77
N ASN A 202 -20.32 4.30 -9.70
CA ASN A 202 -21.74 4.45 -9.36
C ASN A 202 -21.99 4.02 -7.91
N PRO A 203 -23.12 4.45 -7.30
CA PRO A 203 -23.51 3.98 -5.97
C PRO A 203 -23.59 2.44 -5.89
N GLY A 204 -23.01 1.85 -4.84
CA GLY A 204 -22.99 0.41 -4.62
C GLY A 204 -21.92 -0.36 -5.39
N ASP A 205 -21.12 0.28 -6.24
CA ASP A 205 -19.99 -0.36 -6.92
C ASP A 205 -18.89 -0.76 -5.94
N GLU A 206 -18.15 -1.83 -6.27
CA GLU A 206 -16.85 -2.15 -5.69
C GLU A 206 -15.74 -1.80 -6.68
N LEU A 207 -14.72 -1.05 -6.26
CA LEU A 207 -13.73 -0.41 -7.15
C LEU A 207 -13.12 -1.36 -8.19
N VAL A 208 -12.64 -2.52 -7.74
CA VAL A 208 -11.94 -3.50 -8.60
C VAL A 208 -12.87 -4.42 -9.38
N ARG A 209 -14.17 -4.19 -9.30
CA ARG A 209 -15.19 -4.94 -10.04
C ARG A 209 -15.83 -4.07 -11.11
N GLN A 210 -16.93 -3.38 -10.78
CA GLN A 210 -17.72 -2.67 -11.77
C GLN A 210 -16.97 -1.45 -12.40
N PRO A 211 -16.32 -0.55 -11.64
CA PRO A 211 -15.52 0.53 -12.22
C PRO A 211 -14.38 0.01 -13.09
N PHE A 212 -13.62 -0.98 -12.64
CA PHE A 212 -12.53 -1.54 -13.44
C PHE A 212 -13.05 -2.25 -14.69
N GLN A 213 -14.19 -2.96 -14.62
CA GLN A 213 -14.79 -3.57 -15.80
C GLN A 213 -15.15 -2.51 -16.87
N ARG A 214 -15.73 -1.36 -16.45
CA ARG A 214 -16.04 -0.25 -17.38
C ARG A 214 -14.76 0.34 -18.00
N LEU A 215 -13.66 0.39 -17.25
CA LEU A 215 -12.37 0.84 -17.78
C LEU A 215 -11.76 -0.18 -18.74
N ILE A 216 -11.85 -1.47 -18.44
CA ILE A 216 -11.36 -2.57 -19.30
C ILE A 216 -12.08 -2.53 -20.66
N GLU A 217 -13.39 -2.39 -20.68
CA GLU A 217 -14.22 -2.31 -21.90
C GLU A 217 -13.83 -1.12 -22.81
N ARG A 218 -13.18 -0.09 -22.23
CA ARG A 218 -12.71 1.10 -22.94
C ARG A 218 -11.20 1.09 -23.22
N GLY A 219 -10.49 0.03 -22.81
CA GLY A 219 -9.03 -0.01 -22.89
C GLY A 219 -8.34 1.06 -22.03
N ALA A 220 -9.00 1.49 -20.93
CA ALA A 220 -8.58 2.62 -20.10
C ALA A 220 -8.01 2.18 -18.73
N LEU A 221 -7.69 0.90 -18.55
CA LEU A 221 -7.04 0.36 -17.35
C LEU A 221 -5.71 -0.28 -17.74
N LEU A 222 -4.61 0.15 -17.11
CA LEU A 222 -3.27 -0.40 -17.29
C LEU A 222 -2.88 -1.32 -16.13
N GLY A 223 -2.00 -2.27 -16.40
CA GLY A 223 -1.32 -3.07 -15.39
C GLY A 223 0.19 -2.82 -15.43
N HIS A 224 0.77 -2.39 -14.32
CA HIS A 224 2.22 -2.26 -14.14
C HIS A 224 2.76 -3.49 -13.43
N LYS A 225 3.59 -4.31 -14.12
CA LYS A 225 4.17 -5.54 -13.56
C LYS A 225 5.32 -5.23 -12.62
N CYS A 226 5.24 -5.72 -11.39
CA CYS A 226 6.34 -5.70 -10.42
C CYS A 226 6.85 -7.12 -10.19
N THR A 227 8.15 -7.33 -10.42
CA THR A 227 8.84 -8.61 -10.19
C THR A 227 9.76 -8.55 -8.96
N GLY A 228 9.81 -7.40 -8.28
CA GLY A 228 10.55 -7.17 -7.05
C GLY A 228 9.80 -7.66 -5.81
N PHE A 229 10.12 -7.07 -4.67
CA PHE A 229 9.48 -7.37 -3.41
C PHE A 229 8.07 -6.77 -3.35
N TRP A 230 7.12 -7.58 -2.93
CA TRP A 230 5.79 -7.16 -2.52
C TRP A 230 5.26 -8.11 -1.44
N GLN A 231 4.69 -7.56 -0.38
CA GLN A 231 4.06 -8.33 0.70
C GLN A 231 2.87 -7.57 1.26
N CYS A 232 1.70 -8.22 1.31
CA CYS A 232 0.57 -7.74 2.10
C CYS A 232 0.62 -8.32 3.53
N MET A 233 -0.05 -7.67 4.46
CA MET A 233 -0.17 -8.12 5.85
C MET A 233 -1.62 -8.55 6.13
N ASP A 234 -2.05 -9.69 5.59
CA ASP A 234 -3.41 -10.20 5.76
C ASP A 234 -3.56 -11.14 6.96
N THR A 235 -2.50 -11.85 7.29
CA THR A 235 -2.47 -12.88 8.33
C THR A 235 -1.36 -12.59 9.36
N PHE A 236 -1.41 -13.29 10.49
CA PHE A 236 -0.33 -13.24 11.49
C PHE A 236 1.01 -13.72 10.91
N LYS A 237 0.99 -14.73 10.03
CA LYS A 237 2.19 -15.21 9.33
C LYS A 237 2.80 -14.09 8.46
N ASP A 238 1.97 -13.33 7.75
CA ASP A 238 2.47 -12.20 6.95
C ASP A 238 3.13 -11.13 7.83
N LYS A 239 2.55 -10.84 9.00
CA LYS A 239 3.14 -9.93 9.98
C LYS A 239 4.49 -10.44 10.46
N GLN A 240 4.61 -11.71 10.84
CA GLN A 240 5.88 -12.29 11.27
C GLN A 240 6.94 -12.21 10.17
N CYS A 241 6.57 -12.52 8.92
CA CYS A 241 7.45 -12.37 7.77
C CYS A 241 7.97 -10.94 7.61
N LEU A 242 7.08 -9.94 7.70
CA LEU A 242 7.48 -8.54 7.62
C LEU A 242 8.39 -8.12 8.80
N GLU A 243 8.17 -8.65 10.01
CA GLU A 243 9.05 -8.41 11.16
C GLU A 243 10.45 -9.01 10.94
N GLU A 244 10.53 -10.25 10.46
CA GLU A 244 11.81 -10.90 10.14
C GLU A 244 12.58 -10.12 9.08
N LEU A 245 11.90 -9.70 8.00
CA LEU A 245 12.50 -8.87 6.95
C LEU A 245 12.91 -7.49 7.48
N ASN A 246 12.18 -6.93 8.44
CA ASN A 246 12.50 -5.64 9.06
C ASN A 246 13.82 -5.67 9.85
N HIS A 247 14.15 -6.79 10.48
CA HIS A 247 15.43 -7.01 11.15
C HIS A 247 16.60 -7.24 10.19
N GLY A 248 16.31 -7.54 8.92
CA GLY A 248 17.29 -7.85 7.88
C GLY A 248 17.34 -6.79 6.76
N THR A 249 16.91 -7.21 5.58
CA THR A 249 17.02 -6.38 4.36
C THR A 249 16.00 -5.26 4.25
N ALA A 250 14.82 -5.43 4.88
CA ALA A 250 13.68 -4.50 4.79
C ALA A 250 13.49 -3.90 3.38
N PRO A 251 13.18 -4.71 2.34
CA PRO A 251 13.26 -4.30 0.93
C PRO A 251 12.41 -3.08 0.59
N TRP A 252 11.31 -2.87 1.32
CA TRP A 252 10.41 -1.72 1.14
C TRP A 252 10.98 -0.40 1.67
N LYS A 253 12.08 -0.44 2.48
CA LYS A 253 12.73 0.77 3.00
C LYS A 253 13.65 1.39 1.94
N VAL A 254 13.08 1.71 0.79
CA VAL A 254 13.80 2.28 -0.36
C VAL A 254 14.53 3.59 -0.03
N TRP A 255 14.11 4.29 1.02
CA TRP A 255 14.74 5.51 1.51
C TRP A 255 16.08 5.28 2.22
N ASN A 256 16.42 4.05 2.60
CA ASN A 256 17.71 3.71 3.17
C ASN A 256 18.80 3.47 2.11
N HIS A 257 18.40 3.29 0.84
CA HIS A 257 19.31 3.04 -0.27
C HIS A 257 19.71 4.34 -0.98
N THR A 258 20.40 5.23 -0.26
CA THR A 258 21.02 6.40 -0.87
C THR A 258 22.23 5.93 -1.69
N SER A 259 22.12 5.97 -3.04
CA SER A 259 23.22 5.84 -4.03
C SER A 259 24.19 4.65 -3.87
N ALA A 260 23.71 3.44 -4.18
CA ALA A 260 24.56 2.38 -4.74
C ALA A 260 23.96 1.94 -6.07
N VAL A 261 24.82 1.92 -7.11
CA VAL A 261 24.52 1.36 -8.44
C VAL A 261 23.89 -0.02 -8.27
N PRO A 262 22.82 -0.39 -9.02
CA PRO A 262 22.19 -1.70 -8.89
C PRO A 262 23.18 -2.81 -9.22
N THR A 263 23.64 -3.53 -8.22
CA THR A 263 24.14 -4.88 -8.43
C THR A 263 22.91 -5.75 -8.69
N GLU A 264 22.98 -6.61 -9.70
CA GLU A 264 21.93 -7.54 -10.10
C GLU A 264 21.26 -8.19 -8.87
N SER A 265 19.99 -7.85 -8.65
CA SER A 265 19.22 -8.32 -7.50
C SER A 265 18.93 -9.80 -7.64
N GLY A 266 19.56 -10.60 -6.80
CA GLY A 266 19.03 -11.92 -6.47
C GLY A 266 17.60 -11.76 -5.99
N LYS A 267 16.65 -12.54 -6.54
CA LYS A 267 15.23 -12.53 -6.14
C LYS A 267 15.14 -12.73 -4.64
N ILE A 268 14.84 -11.65 -3.89
CA ILE A 268 14.45 -11.75 -2.48
C ILE A 268 13.06 -12.40 -2.50
N ARG A 269 13.00 -13.68 -2.15
CA ARG A 269 11.73 -14.40 -2.08
C ARG A 269 10.93 -13.83 -0.90
N ALA A 270 9.68 -13.45 -1.16
CA ALA A 270 8.69 -13.29 -0.08
C ALA A 270 8.62 -14.60 0.72
N CYS A 271 8.31 -14.51 2.01
CA CYS A 271 8.20 -15.71 2.87
C CYS A 271 7.06 -16.59 2.33
N ALA A 272 7.39 -17.84 1.98
CA ALA A 272 6.45 -18.85 1.51
C ALA A 272 5.61 -19.43 2.64
#